data_b33376c00557076248dfbd9db407173a
#
_entry.id   b33376c00557076248dfbd9db407173a
#
_cell.length_a   1.000
_cell.length_b   1.000
_cell.length_c   1.000
_cell.angle_alpha   90.00
_cell.angle_beta   90.00
_cell.angle_gamma   90.00
#
_symmetry.space_group_name_H-M   'P 1'
#
loop_
_entity.id
_entity.type
_entity.pdbx_description
1 polymer ?
#
loop_
_entity_poly.entity_id
_entity_poly.type
_entity_poly.pdbx_seq_one_letter_code
_entity_poly.pdbx_strand_id
1 'polypeptide(L)'
;WQDKRNEVQYSVGVNMSFNQNMVKQVGDKPGASIIDKGLDASWPLLARTEDNHPMSMFYGYEVLGIFQNQEQVDEYNQYALDQWRERNPNHPHGYADNGQPLNADGKEIGIYYQKANTSVGDLIYDDNGQGMVNAASRKYIGNPWPLMTMGINASVAYKGFDIAMVFSGAFGFDIMNLVKPYTHMFMSDNTTAAIFTTSCFGKDNTTVTENPRVGYLDADGKVIGDGAANRNYSTVSGYMVEKGDYLKLKNLSIGYTLPQKYSRKAKMERLRIYFSAQNLFTITQYSGVDPEIGGNSLMYNVDHQNRYLPSRLYSFGLDLSF
;
A
#
# COMPACT_ATOMS: atom_id res chain seq x y z
N TRP A 1 3.60 30.48 20.39
CA TRP A 1 2.87 31.54 21.07
C TRP A 1 2.52 31.09 22.48
N GLN A 2 2.77 31.92 23.53
CA GLN A 2 2.44 31.66 24.94
C GLN A 2 1.57 32.80 25.46
N ASP A 3 0.38 32.50 25.97
CA ASP A 3 -0.45 33.45 26.67
C ASP A 3 -0.33 33.22 28.18
N LYS A 4 0.16 34.24 28.88
CA LYS A 4 0.35 34.26 30.35
C LYS A 4 -0.69 35.08 31.10
N ARG A 5 -1.71 35.58 30.41
CA ARG A 5 -2.69 36.51 31.02
C ARG A 5 -3.63 35.83 32.02
N ASN A 6 -3.73 34.49 31.97
CA ASN A 6 -4.55 33.72 32.90
C ASN A 6 -3.69 32.63 33.55
N GLU A 7 -4.20 31.96 34.59
CA GLU A 7 -3.53 30.78 35.19
C GLU A 7 -3.31 29.59 34.24
N VAL A 8 -3.90 29.65 33.04
CA VAL A 8 -3.71 28.66 31.98
C VAL A 8 -2.55 29.12 31.09
N GLN A 9 -1.57 28.25 30.91
CA GLN A 9 -0.48 28.42 29.95
C GLN A 9 -0.65 27.39 28.83
N TYR A 10 -0.57 27.81 27.58
CA TYR A 10 -0.58 26.89 26.45
C TYR A 10 0.42 27.33 25.39
N SER A 11 0.87 26.31 24.64
CA SER A 11 1.75 26.50 23.49
C SER A 11 1.34 25.56 22.38
N VAL A 12 1.29 26.06 21.16
CA VAL A 12 1.09 25.26 19.95
C VAL A 12 2.13 25.68 18.93
N GLY A 13 2.87 24.72 18.41
CA GLY A 13 3.81 24.90 17.33
C GLY A 13 3.47 23.94 16.20
N VAL A 14 3.47 24.41 14.97
CA VAL A 14 3.26 23.62 13.76
C VAL A 14 4.43 23.85 12.83
N ASN A 15 5.01 22.78 12.32
CA ASN A 15 5.99 22.84 11.25
C ASN A 15 5.51 21.98 10.09
N MET A 16 5.74 22.43 8.87
CA MET A 16 5.42 21.72 7.65
C MET A 16 6.60 21.80 6.70
N SER A 17 6.86 20.71 5.99
CA SER A 17 7.85 20.64 4.94
C SER A 17 7.23 20.03 3.70
N PHE A 18 7.45 20.68 2.56
CA PHE A 18 7.04 20.16 1.26
C PHE A 18 8.29 19.72 0.52
N ASN A 19 8.26 18.52 -0.01
CA ASN A 19 9.39 17.94 -0.71
C ASN A 19 8.93 17.27 -2.01
N GLN A 20 9.67 17.53 -3.08
CA GLN A 20 9.48 16.88 -4.36
C GLN A 20 10.86 16.50 -4.91
N ASN A 21 11.03 15.25 -5.25
CA ASN A 21 12.24 14.80 -5.92
C ASN A 21 11.96 14.51 -7.40
N MET A 22 12.98 14.67 -8.23
CA MET A 22 12.92 14.34 -9.65
C MET A 22 14.32 13.95 -10.12
N VAL A 23 14.41 12.78 -10.72
CA VAL A 23 15.64 12.29 -11.35
C VAL A 23 15.85 13.03 -12.67
N LYS A 24 17.00 13.65 -12.84
CA LYS A 24 17.34 14.37 -14.06
C LYS A 24 17.90 13.43 -15.14
N GLN A 25 18.77 12.51 -14.70
CA GLN A 25 19.41 11.58 -15.60
C GLN A 25 19.84 10.31 -14.85
N VAL A 26 19.57 9.16 -15.45
CA VAL A 26 20.03 7.84 -15.00
C VAL A 26 21.00 7.29 -16.01
N GLY A 27 22.31 7.36 -15.72
CA GLY A 27 23.37 6.87 -16.61
C GLY A 27 23.53 7.72 -17.89
N ASP A 28 24.30 7.18 -18.84
CA ASP A 28 24.71 7.92 -20.06
C ASP A 28 23.86 7.61 -21.29
N LYS A 29 22.91 6.68 -21.19
CA LYS A 29 22.06 6.26 -22.33
C LYS A 29 20.64 6.76 -22.14
N PRO A 30 20.01 7.33 -23.17
CA PRO A 30 18.60 7.67 -23.15
C PRO A 30 17.74 6.45 -22.81
N GLY A 31 16.77 6.63 -21.91
CA GLY A 31 15.88 5.54 -21.45
C GLY A 31 16.52 4.56 -20.47
N ALA A 32 17.73 4.88 -19.94
CA ALA A 32 18.29 4.12 -18.83
C ALA A 32 17.35 4.17 -17.63
N SER A 33 17.20 3.04 -16.94
CA SER A 33 16.40 2.95 -15.74
C SER A 33 17.09 2.07 -14.71
N ILE A 34 16.97 2.44 -13.44
CA ILE A 34 17.35 1.58 -12.33
C ILE A 34 16.08 0.83 -11.93
N ILE A 35 16.15 -0.47 -12.03
CA ILE A 35 15.06 -1.36 -11.67
C ILE A 35 15.53 -2.07 -10.40
N ASP A 36 14.78 -1.93 -9.32
CA ASP A 36 15.01 -2.75 -8.15
C ASP A 36 14.64 -4.20 -8.49
N LYS A 37 15.53 -5.13 -8.18
CA LYS A 37 15.31 -6.56 -8.42
C LYS A 37 14.27 -7.17 -7.51
N GLY A 38 13.66 -6.35 -6.64
CA GLY A 38 12.68 -6.77 -5.66
C GLY A 38 13.32 -7.39 -4.40
N LEU A 39 12.47 -7.80 -3.48
CA LEU A 39 12.89 -8.41 -2.20
C LEU A 39 13.37 -9.86 -2.40
N ASP A 40 12.80 -10.55 -3.37
CA ASP A 40 13.12 -11.91 -3.76
C ASP A 40 12.63 -12.22 -5.19
N ALA A 41 12.78 -13.46 -5.63
CA ALA A 41 12.33 -13.91 -6.96
C ALA A 41 10.81 -13.81 -7.15
N SER A 42 10.02 -13.74 -6.07
CA SER A 42 8.56 -13.68 -6.11
C SER A 42 8.07 -12.27 -6.48
N TRP A 43 8.88 -11.25 -6.22
CA TRP A 43 8.53 -9.83 -6.41
C TRP A 43 9.56 -9.10 -7.29
N PRO A 44 9.73 -9.50 -8.55
CA PRO A 44 10.59 -8.75 -9.44
C PRO A 44 9.92 -7.44 -9.86
N LEU A 45 10.67 -6.34 -9.91
CA LEU A 45 10.22 -5.06 -10.45
C LEU A 45 9.10 -4.37 -9.64
N LEU A 46 9.32 -4.14 -8.35
CA LEU A 46 8.38 -3.37 -7.53
C LEU A 46 8.45 -1.87 -7.80
N ALA A 47 9.66 -1.36 -8.03
CA ALA A 47 9.92 0.06 -8.22
C ALA A 47 10.84 0.31 -9.41
N ARG A 48 10.68 1.47 -10.03
CA ARG A 48 11.49 1.92 -11.16
C ARG A 48 11.91 3.38 -10.96
N THR A 49 13.18 3.64 -11.23
CA THR A 49 13.78 4.98 -11.25
C THR A 49 14.26 5.29 -12.65
N GLU A 50 13.75 6.34 -13.26
CA GLU A 50 14.14 6.79 -14.60
C GLU A 50 14.10 8.30 -14.75
N ASP A 51 14.59 8.79 -15.86
CA ASP A 51 14.67 10.22 -16.15
C ASP A 51 13.29 10.90 -16.10
N ASN A 52 13.26 12.11 -15.54
CA ASN A 52 12.07 12.96 -15.41
C ASN A 52 10.93 12.37 -14.53
N HIS A 53 11.24 11.38 -13.69
CA HIS A 53 10.32 10.83 -12.72
C HIS A 53 10.91 10.91 -11.30
N PRO A 54 10.10 10.88 -10.25
CA PRO A 54 10.59 10.65 -8.89
C PRO A 54 11.34 9.31 -8.79
N MET A 55 12.26 9.23 -7.82
CA MET A 55 12.93 7.95 -7.55
C MET A 55 11.94 6.89 -7.04
N SER A 56 12.23 5.64 -7.33
CA SER A 56 11.52 4.47 -6.75
C SER A 56 10.00 4.48 -6.94
N MET A 57 9.51 5.06 -8.02
CA MET A 57 8.09 4.99 -8.35
C MET A 57 7.64 3.54 -8.47
N PHE A 58 6.51 3.21 -7.84
CA PHE A 58 5.93 1.88 -7.98
C PHE A 58 5.53 1.62 -9.42
N TYR A 59 5.98 0.46 -9.94
CA TYR A 59 5.84 0.14 -11.36
C TYR A 59 5.19 -1.24 -11.55
N GLY A 60 4.04 -1.25 -12.19
CA GLY A 60 3.24 -2.47 -12.34
C GLY A 60 2.03 -2.26 -13.23
N TYR A 61 1.02 -3.11 -13.08
CA TYR A 61 -0.23 -3.00 -13.80
C TYR A 61 -1.22 -2.13 -13.04
N GLU A 62 -1.85 -1.18 -13.70
CA GLU A 62 -2.99 -0.48 -13.14
C GLU A 62 -4.20 -1.42 -13.11
N VAL A 63 -4.99 -1.33 -12.05
CA VAL A 63 -6.20 -2.12 -11.86
C VAL A 63 -7.41 -1.25 -12.18
N LEU A 64 -8.21 -1.67 -13.16
CA LEU A 64 -9.45 -1.00 -13.56
C LEU A 64 -10.65 -1.47 -12.73
N GLY A 65 -10.57 -2.67 -12.17
CA GLY A 65 -11.65 -3.27 -11.41
C GLY A 65 -11.51 -4.79 -11.28
N ILE A 66 -12.63 -5.45 -11.11
CA ILE A 66 -12.77 -6.91 -11.03
C ILE A 66 -13.87 -7.32 -12.00
N PHE A 67 -13.64 -8.38 -12.79
CA PHE A 67 -14.64 -8.93 -13.69
C PHE A 67 -15.91 -9.36 -12.93
N GLN A 68 -17.05 -8.75 -13.23
CA GLN A 68 -18.31 -8.95 -12.52
C GLN A 68 -19.12 -10.14 -13.05
N ASN A 69 -19.00 -10.44 -14.32
CA ASN A 69 -19.74 -11.50 -15.01
C ASN A 69 -18.95 -12.02 -16.22
N GLN A 70 -19.40 -13.11 -16.81
CA GLN A 70 -18.76 -13.73 -17.97
C GLN A 70 -18.84 -12.85 -19.23
N GLU A 71 -19.96 -12.14 -19.42
CA GLU A 71 -20.15 -11.23 -20.55
C GLU A 71 -19.04 -10.18 -20.62
N GLN A 72 -18.68 -9.61 -19.47
CA GLN A 72 -17.57 -8.66 -19.39
C GLN A 72 -16.21 -9.29 -19.75
N VAL A 73 -15.95 -10.54 -19.34
CA VAL A 73 -14.74 -11.28 -19.75
C VAL A 73 -14.71 -11.46 -21.27
N ASP A 74 -15.86 -11.83 -21.85
CA ASP A 74 -15.99 -12.09 -23.28
C ASP A 74 -15.86 -10.80 -24.09
N GLU A 75 -16.42 -9.69 -23.62
CA GLU A 75 -16.26 -8.35 -24.24
C GLU A 75 -14.77 -7.92 -24.29
N TYR A 76 -14.04 -8.07 -23.19
CA TYR A 76 -12.61 -7.75 -23.16
C TYR A 76 -11.78 -8.66 -24.07
N ASN A 77 -12.11 -9.96 -24.14
CA ASN A 77 -11.45 -10.89 -25.05
C ASN A 77 -11.78 -10.55 -26.53
N GLN A 78 -13.02 -10.18 -26.82
CA GLN A 78 -13.39 -9.71 -28.16
C GLN A 78 -12.65 -8.44 -28.55
N TYR A 79 -12.58 -7.47 -27.64
CA TYR A 79 -11.77 -6.24 -27.85
C TYR A 79 -10.31 -6.58 -28.20
N ALA A 80 -9.68 -7.48 -27.44
CA ALA A 80 -8.30 -7.87 -27.71
C ALA A 80 -8.13 -8.55 -29.07
N LEU A 81 -9.08 -9.40 -29.47
CA LEU A 81 -9.09 -10.06 -30.77
C LEU A 81 -9.24 -9.05 -31.91
N ASP A 82 -10.12 -8.07 -31.77
CA ASP A 82 -10.34 -7.02 -32.76
C ASP A 82 -9.09 -6.13 -32.91
N GLN A 83 -8.49 -5.73 -31.79
CA GLN A 83 -7.22 -4.98 -31.81
C GLN A 83 -6.07 -5.78 -32.44
N TRP A 84 -6.02 -7.09 -32.20
CA TRP A 84 -5.02 -7.94 -32.82
C TRP A 84 -5.23 -8.05 -34.33
N ARG A 85 -6.48 -8.20 -34.78
CA ARG A 85 -6.84 -8.27 -36.20
C ARG A 85 -6.52 -6.97 -36.94
N GLU A 86 -6.83 -5.82 -36.36
CA GLU A 86 -6.50 -4.51 -36.93
C GLU A 86 -4.99 -4.35 -37.17
N ARG A 87 -4.16 -4.88 -36.28
CA ARG A 87 -2.70 -4.86 -36.39
C ARG A 87 -2.14 -5.92 -37.34
N ASN A 88 -2.91 -6.96 -37.60
CA ASN A 88 -2.50 -8.10 -38.45
C ASN A 88 -3.51 -8.44 -39.53
N PRO A 89 -3.88 -7.46 -40.41
CA PRO A 89 -4.97 -7.63 -41.37
C PRO A 89 -4.70 -8.73 -42.42
N ASN A 90 -3.43 -9.05 -42.65
CA ASN A 90 -2.99 -10.08 -43.62
C ASN A 90 -2.33 -11.26 -42.90
N HIS A 91 -2.97 -11.79 -41.84
CA HIS A 91 -2.41 -12.94 -41.15
C HIS A 91 -2.23 -14.14 -42.10
N PRO A 92 -1.02 -14.73 -42.19
CA PRO A 92 -0.66 -15.64 -43.28
C PRO A 92 -1.39 -16.99 -43.22
N HIS A 93 -1.87 -17.40 -42.05
CA HIS A 93 -2.50 -18.72 -41.85
C HIS A 93 -4.03 -18.64 -41.72
N GLY A 94 -4.61 -17.43 -41.92
CA GLY A 94 -6.07 -17.22 -41.82
C GLY A 94 -6.61 -17.29 -40.38
N TYR A 95 -7.92 -17.46 -40.31
CA TYR A 95 -8.67 -17.40 -39.04
C TYR A 95 -9.62 -18.60 -38.93
N ALA A 96 -9.85 -19.08 -37.73
CA ALA A 96 -10.89 -20.05 -37.39
C ALA A 96 -12.29 -19.41 -37.47
N ASP A 97 -13.35 -20.23 -37.40
CA ASP A 97 -14.75 -19.77 -37.45
C ASP A 97 -15.11 -18.79 -36.31
N ASN A 98 -14.51 -18.95 -35.17
CA ASN A 98 -14.64 -18.04 -34.02
C ASN A 98 -13.76 -16.79 -34.15
N GLY A 99 -13.03 -16.66 -35.27
CA GLY A 99 -12.18 -15.54 -35.60
C GLY A 99 -10.81 -15.52 -34.93
N GLN A 100 -10.44 -16.54 -34.18
CA GLN A 100 -9.09 -16.69 -33.65
C GLN A 100 -8.08 -16.94 -34.77
N PRO A 101 -6.87 -16.33 -34.73
CA PRO A 101 -5.84 -16.57 -35.74
C PRO A 101 -5.31 -17.98 -35.65
N LEU A 102 -4.95 -18.55 -36.79
CA LEU A 102 -4.38 -19.88 -36.91
C LEU A 102 -2.84 -19.81 -37.00
N ASN A 103 -2.16 -20.80 -36.44
CA ASN A 103 -0.73 -21.02 -36.66
C ASN A 103 -0.46 -21.83 -37.94
N ALA A 104 0.82 -22.09 -38.25
CA ALA A 104 1.21 -22.86 -39.43
C ALA A 104 0.64 -24.31 -39.46
N ASP A 105 0.28 -24.86 -38.31
CA ASP A 105 -0.31 -26.20 -38.16
C ASP A 105 -1.85 -26.17 -38.22
N GLY A 106 -2.47 -25.03 -38.49
CA GLY A 106 -3.91 -24.83 -38.51
C GLY A 106 -4.58 -24.85 -37.13
N LYS A 107 -3.82 -24.64 -36.06
CA LYS A 107 -4.35 -24.53 -34.69
C LYS A 107 -4.54 -23.09 -34.29
N GLU A 108 -5.56 -22.81 -33.47
CA GLU A 108 -5.81 -21.49 -32.93
C GLU A 108 -4.64 -21.01 -32.04
N ILE A 109 -4.22 -19.75 -32.22
CA ILE A 109 -3.18 -19.14 -31.40
C ILE A 109 -3.75 -18.72 -30.03
N GLY A 110 -5.04 -18.40 -29.97
CA GLY A 110 -5.72 -17.97 -28.77
C GLY A 110 -5.33 -16.55 -28.32
N ILE A 111 -6.04 -15.55 -28.83
CA ILE A 111 -5.90 -14.17 -28.43
C ILE A 111 -6.87 -13.88 -27.29
N TYR A 112 -6.35 -13.42 -26.17
CA TYR A 112 -7.12 -13.09 -24.97
C TYR A 112 -6.64 -11.72 -24.44
N TYR A 113 -7.54 -11.00 -23.78
CA TYR A 113 -7.19 -9.70 -23.21
C TYR A 113 -6.09 -9.80 -22.16
N GLN A 114 -6.20 -10.76 -21.23
CA GLN A 114 -5.16 -11.03 -20.22
C GLN A 114 -4.58 -12.43 -20.39
N LYS A 115 -5.38 -13.46 -20.15
CA LYS A 115 -4.99 -14.87 -20.24
C LYS A 115 -6.18 -15.73 -20.62
N ALA A 116 -5.91 -16.91 -21.17
CA ALA A 116 -6.94 -17.89 -21.54
C ALA A 116 -7.84 -18.32 -20.38
N ASN A 117 -7.32 -18.33 -19.16
CA ASN A 117 -8.03 -18.75 -17.96
C ASN A 117 -8.58 -17.59 -17.12
N THR A 118 -8.60 -16.38 -17.66
CA THR A 118 -9.27 -15.22 -17.01
C THR A 118 -10.75 -15.53 -16.81
N SER A 119 -11.27 -15.22 -15.65
CA SER A 119 -12.63 -15.55 -15.23
C SER A 119 -13.23 -14.48 -14.34
N VAL A 120 -14.52 -14.60 -14.09
CA VAL A 120 -15.24 -13.74 -13.15
C VAL A 120 -14.55 -13.73 -11.79
N GLY A 121 -14.42 -12.54 -11.19
CA GLY A 121 -13.70 -12.33 -9.95
C GLY A 121 -12.20 -12.04 -10.11
N ASP A 122 -11.63 -12.11 -11.32
CA ASP A 122 -10.24 -11.72 -11.56
C ASP A 122 -10.09 -10.20 -11.67
N LEU A 123 -8.91 -9.70 -11.32
CA LEU A 123 -8.55 -8.30 -11.56
C LEU A 123 -8.54 -7.99 -13.04
N ILE A 124 -9.06 -6.84 -13.42
CA ILE A 124 -8.95 -6.26 -14.75
C ILE A 124 -7.75 -5.35 -14.75
N TYR A 125 -6.73 -5.68 -15.52
CA TYR A 125 -5.57 -4.82 -15.72
C TYR A 125 -5.76 -3.92 -16.93
N ASP A 126 -5.27 -2.67 -16.84
CA ASP A 126 -5.21 -1.78 -17.99
C ASP A 126 -4.17 -2.29 -19.00
N ASP A 127 -4.56 -2.36 -20.27
CA ASP A 127 -3.67 -2.75 -21.36
C ASP A 127 -2.69 -1.65 -21.78
N ASN A 128 -2.89 -0.42 -21.26
CA ASN A 128 -2.09 0.76 -21.59
C ASN A 128 -2.01 1.01 -23.12
N GLY A 129 -3.12 0.79 -23.82
CA GLY A 129 -3.22 0.97 -25.27
C GLY A 129 -2.55 -0.13 -26.11
N GLN A 130 -2.18 -1.25 -25.48
CA GLN A 130 -1.56 -2.37 -26.19
C GLN A 130 -2.58 -3.29 -26.88
N GLY A 131 -3.88 -3.15 -26.57
CA GLY A 131 -4.94 -4.02 -27.07
C GLY A 131 -5.06 -5.33 -26.30
N MET A 132 -4.03 -5.72 -25.55
CA MET A 132 -4.00 -6.85 -24.62
C MET A 132 -3.00 -6.59 -23.51
N VAL A 133 -3.22 -7.18 -22.36
CA VAL A 133 -2.32 -7.04 -21.20
C VAL A 133 -1.03 -7.84 -21.41
N ASN A 134 0.08 -7.17 -21.45
CA ASN A 134 1.41 -7.73 -21.62
C ASN A 134 2.46 -6.95 -20.82
N ALA A 135 3.74 -7.26 -20.99
CA ALA A 135 4.82 -6.58 -20.24
C ALA A 135 4.90 -5.07 -20.52
N ALA A 136 4.49 -4.61 -21.72
CA ALA A 136 4.47 -3.19 -22.09
C ALA A 136 3.26 -2.44 -21.49
N SER A 137 2.27 -3.15 -20.96
CA SER A 137 1.10 -2.55 -20.28
C SER A 137 1.43 -2.02 -18.88
N ARG A 138 2.63 -2.31 -18.36
CA ARG A 138 3.07 -1.79 -17.07
C ARG A 138 3.31 -0.29 -17.14
N LYS A 139 2.94 0.40 -16.06
CA LYS A 139 3.14 1.83 -15.90
C LYS A 139 3.41 2.21 -14.43
N TYR A 140 3.57 3.48 -14.15
CA TYR A 140 3.66 3.96 -12.78
C TYR A 140 2.31 3.88 -12.10
N ILE A 141 2.25 3.18 -10.97
CA ILE A 141 1.03 2.88 -10.21
C ILE A 141 1.01 3.52 -8.83
N GLY A 142 2.08 4.18 -8.42
CA GLY A 142 2.14 4.88 -7.14
C GLY A 142 3.45 5.63 -6.92
N ASN A 143 3.40 6.61 -6.02
CA ASN A 143 4.55 7.42 -5.62
C ASN A 143 4.83 7.20 -4.13
N PRO A 144 6.00 6.61 -3.75
CA PRO A 144 6.32 6.34 -2.36
C PRO A 144 6.74 7.57 -1.56
N TRP A 145 7.00 8.72 -2.20
CA TRP A 145 7.58 9.89 -1.54
C TRP A 145 6.50 10.84 -1.02
N PRO A 146 6.49 11.14 0.30
CA PRO A 146 5.55 12.11 0.83
C PRO A 146 5.74 13.50 0.19
N LEU A 147 4.63 14.05 -0.29
CA LEU A 147 4.59 15.44 -0.77
C LEU A 147 4.74 16.43 0.39
N MET A 148 4.16 16.09 1.54
CA MET A 148 4.17 16.93 2.73
C MET A 148 4.46 16.09 3.98
N THR A 149 5.33 16.61 4.84
CA THR A 149 5.49 16.13 6.22
C THR A 149 5.11 17.23 7.20
N MET A 150 4.52 16.84 8.33
CA MET A 150 4.02 17.77 9.33
C MET A 150 4.40 17.30 10.74
N GLY A 151 4.78 18.27 11.58
CA GLY A 151 4.94 18.10 13.02
C GLY A 151 4.06 19.09 13.77
N ILE A 152 3.35 18.63 14.81
CA ILE A 152 2.57 19.49 15.71
C ILE A 152 3.03 19.20 17.13
N ASN A 153 3.42 20.28 17.84
CA ASN A 153 3.72 20.24 19.26
C ASN A 153 2.64 21.07 19.97
N ALA A 154 1.97 20.47 20.93
CA ALA A 154 0.97 21.16 21.73
C ALA A 154 1.21 20.91 23.22
N SER A 155 1.07 21.95 24.03
CA SER A 155 1.15 21.82 25.48
C SER A 155 0.16 22.72 26.17
N VAL A 156 -0.36 22.26 27.31
CA VAL A 156 -1.24 23.02 28.20
C VAL A 156 -0.79 22.77 29.63
N ALA A 157 -0.74 23.83 30.43
CA ALA A 157 -0.50 23.74 31.89
C ALA A 157 -1.54 24.58 32.63
N TYR A 158 -2.12 24.03 33.71
CA TYR A 158 -3.11 24.67 34.53
C TYR A 158 -3.10 24.13 35.97
N LYS A 159 -2.90 24.97 36.95
CA LYS A 159 -2.96 24.63 38.38
C LYS A 159 -2.18 23.36 38.78
N GLY A 160 -0.99 23.22 38.20
CA GLY A 160 -0.11 22.07 38.47
C GLY A 160 -0.30 20.87 37.53
N PHE A 161 -1.38 20.80 36.77
CA PHE A 161 -1.53 19.84 35.67
C PHE A 161 -0.79 20.32 34.43
N ASP A 162 -0.11 19.42 33.77
CA ASP A 162 0.51 19.68 32.47
C ASP A 162 0.22 18.53 31.49
N ILE A 163 -0.07 18.89 30.25
CA ILE A 163 -0.24 17.96 29.15
C ILE A 163 0.66 18.43 28.00
N ALA A 164 1.44 17.52 27.44
CA ALA A 164 2.24 17.79 26.26
C ALA A 164 2.00 16.69 25.21
N MET A 165 1.84 17.09 23.97
CA MET A 165 1.55 16.20 22.84
C MET A 165 2.47 16.53 21.68
N VAL A 166 2.96 15.49 21.01
CA VAL A 166 3.74 15.61 19.78
C VAL A 166 3.10 14.73 18.71
N PHE A 167 2.65 15.35 17.65
CA PHE A 167 2.15 14.65 16.47
C PHE A 167 3.18 14.73 15.33
N SER A 168 3.22 13.68 14.55
CA SER A 168 3.95 13.60 13.29
C SER A 168 3.04 13.06 12.21
N GLY A 169 3.08 13.63 11.02
CA GLY A 169 2.29 13.19 9.88
C GLY A 169 3.08 13.27 8.58
N ALA A 170 2.68 12.44 7.62
CA ALA A 170 3.13 12.50 6.24
C ALA A 170 1.93 12.28 5.32
N PHE A 171 1.90 12.99 4.20
CA PHE A 171 0.74 13.06 3.32
C PHE A 171 1.16 13.11 1.85
N GLY A 172 0.27 12.61 0.98
CA GLY A 172 0.45 12.64 -0.47
C GLY A 172 1.45 11.62 -0.96
N PHE A 173 1.43 10.40 -0.41
CA PHE A 173 2.26 9.29 -0.85
C PHE A 173 1.51 7.96 -0.82
N ASP A 174 2.10 6.98 -1.47
CA ASP A 174 1.56 5.63 -1.56
C ASP A 174 2.49 4.62 -0.87
N ILE A 175 1.91 3.52 -0.43
CA ILE A 175 2.60 2.36 0.14
C ILE A 175 2.33 1.16 -0.73
N MET A 176 3.37 0.40 -1.08
CA MET A 176 3.26 -0.92 -1.66
C MET A 176 3.09 -1.94 -0.54
N ASN A 177 1.85 -2.41 -0.33
CA ASN A 177 1.51 -3.37 0.71
C ASN A 177 1.69 -4.81 0.20
N LEU A 178 2.89 -5.38 0.39
CA LEU A 178 3.17 -6.78 0.04
C LEU A 178 2.73 -7.77 1.13
N VAL A 179 2.23 -7.30 2.27
CA VAL A 179 1.60 -8.16 3.29
C VAL A 179 0.21 -8.59 2.83
N LYS A 180 -0.51 -7.70 2.12
CA LYS A 180 -1.85 -7.95 1.61
C LYS A 180 -1.96 -9.22 0.74
N PRO A 181 -1.10 -9.45 -0.27
CA PRO A 181 -1.08 -10.72 -0.99
C PRO A 181 -0.98 -11.96 -0.09
N TYR A 182 -0.12 -11.93 0.90
CA TYR A 182 0.05 -13.08 1.79
C TYR A 182 -1.12 -13.32 2.74
N THR A 183 -1.78 -12.26 3.20
CA THR A 183 -2.93 -12.37 4.09
C THR A 183 -4.23 -12.65 3.34
N HIS A 184 -4.31 -12.30 2.05
CA HIS A 184 -5.50 -12.48 1.21
C HIS A 184 -5.39 -13.67 0.25
N MET A 185 -4.21 -14.26 0.12
CA MET A 185 -3.95 -15.38 -0.77
C MET A 185 -4.01 -16.71 0.00
N PHE A 186 -4.77 -17.69 -0.53
CA PHE A 186 -4.93 -19.01 0.07
C PHE A 186 -3.74 -19.97 -0.23
N MET A 187 -2.53 -19.46 -0.25
CA MET A 187 -1.38 -20.23 -0.72
C MET A 187 -0.46 -20.79 0.36
N SER A 188 -0.74 -20.60 1.65
CA SER A 188 0.02 -21.28 2.69
C SER A 188 -0.88 -21.63 3.87
N ASP A 189 -0.57 -22.73 4.51
CA ASP A 189 -1.29 -23.29 5.66
C ASP A 189 -1.44 -22.33 6.85
N ASN A 190 -0.92 -21.14 6.76
CA ASN A 190 -0.73 -20.25 7.91
C ASN A 190 -1.40 -18.88 7.82
N THR A 191 -2.01 -18.48 6.71
CA THR A 191 -2.47 -17.09 6.58
C THR A 191 -3.81 -16.96 5.87
N THR A 192 -4.88 -17.10 6.62
CA THR A 192 -6.22 -16.74 6.12
C THR A 192 -6.74 -15.57 6.93
N ALA A 193 -6.78 -14.37 6.35
CA ALA A 193 -7.47 -13.25 6.97
C ALA A 193 -8.98 -13.52 7.02
N ALA A 194 -9.67 -13.01 8.05
CA ALA A 194 -11.13 -13.12 8.16
C ALA A 194 -11.87 -12.53 6.95
N ILE A 195 -11.27 -11.57 6.28
CA ILE A 195 -11.77 -10.97 5.03
C ILE A 195 -12.00 -12.01 3.93
N PHE A 196 -11.28 -13.13 3.97
CA PHE A 196 -11.37 -14.22 3.02
C PHE A 196 -12.72 -14.92 3.02
N THR A 197 -13.32 -15.06 4.18
CA THR A 197 -14.62 -15.73 4.35
C THR A 197 -15.80 -14.82 4.00
N THR A 198 -15.57 -13.51 3.96
CA THR A 198 -16.66 -12.52 3.82
C THR A 198 -16.60 -11.70 2.54
N SER A 199 -15.45 -11.63 1.88
CA SER A 199 -15.22 -10.63 0.82
C SER A 199 -14.48 -11.17 -0.41
N CYS A 200 -14.26 -12.47 -0.53
CA CYS A 200 -13.63 -13.06 -1.71
C CYS A 200 -14.64 -13.83 -2.56
N PHE A 201 -14.51 -13.69 -3.87
CA PHE A 201 -15.25 -14.51 -4.81
C PHE A 201 -14.76 -15.96 -4.70
N GLY A 202 -15.65 -16.87 -4.38
CA GLY A 202 -15.40 -18.31 -4.27
C GLY A 202 -16.39 -19.14 -5.07
N LYS A 203 -16.22 -20.45 -5.08
CA LYS A 203 -17.05 -21.41 -5.84
C LYS A 203 -18.56 -21.24 -5.61
N ASP A 204 -18.95 -20.91 -4.40
CA ASP A 204 -20.35 -20.76 -4.00
C ASP A 204 -20.76 -19.28 -3.86
N ASN A 205 -19.84 -18.34 -4.05
CA ASN A 205 -20.10 -16.92 -3.96
C ASN A 205 -20.20 -16.32 -5.37
N THR A 206 -21.41 -16.09 -5.83
CA THR A 206 -21.69 -15.49 -7.13
C THR A 206 -21.60 -13.96 -7.09
N THR A 207 -21.39 -13.39 -5.92
CA THR A 207 -21.27 -11.94 -5.75
C THR A 207 -19.81 -11.55 -5.82
N VAL A 208 -19.45 -10.74 -6.80
CA VAL A 208 -18.12 -10.14 -6.89
C VAL A 208 -17.97 -9.09 -5.80
N THR A 209 -16.91 -9.18 -5.03
CA THR A 209 -16.59 -8.31 -3.91
C THR A 209 -15.43 -7.37 -4.25
N GLU A 210 -15.00 -6.56 -3.29
CA GLU A 210 -13.83 -5.67 -3.43
C GLU A 210 -12.50 -6.43 -3.56
N ASN A 211 -12.49 -7.73 -3.21
CA ASN A 211 -11.28 -8.54 -3.30
C ASN A 211 -11.38 -9.52 -4.47
N PRO A 212 -10.32 -9.67 -5.23
CA PRO A 212 -10.31 -10.57 -6.37
C PRO A 212 -10.44 -12.03 -5.95
N ARG A 213 -10.83 -12.84 -6.90
CA ARG A 213 -10.93 -14.29 -6.76
C ARG A 213 -9.61 -14.90 -6.28
N VAL A 214 -9.69 -15.85 -5.37
CA VAL A 214 -8.52 -16.51 -4.78
C VAL A 214 -8.23 -17.85 -5.41
N GLY A 215 -9.09 -18.56 -5.84
CA GLY A 215 -9.04 -19.94 -6.26
C GLY A 215 -10.23 -20.69 -5.67
N TYR A 216 -10.48 -21.89 -6.08
CA TYR A 216 -11.53 -22.73 -5.54
C TYR A 216 -10.98 -24.10 -5.13
N LEU A 217 -11.66 -24.74 -4.19
CA LEU A 217 -11.40 -26.13 -3.87
C LEU A 217 -12.14 -27.03 -4.86
N ASP A 218 -11.46 -28.04 -5.40
CA ASP A 218 -12.14 -29.09 -6.17
C ASP A 218 -12.94 -30.02 -5.24
N ALA A 219 -13.57 -31.03 -5.84
CA ALA A 219 -14.36 -32.02 -5.11
C ALA A 219 -13.54 -32.81 -4.07
N ASP A 220 -12.24 -32.89 -4.25
CA ASP A 220 -11.27 -33.58 -3.38
C ASP A 220 -10.64 -32.64 -2.33
N GLY A 221 -11.07 -31.37 -2.26
CA GLY A 221 -10.55 -30.38 -1.33
C GLY A 221 -9.18 -29.81 -1.72
N LYS A 222 -8.70 -30.08 -2.93
CA LYS A 222 -7.47 -29.52 -3.44
C LYS A 222 -7.75 -28.11 -4.00
N VAL A 223 -6.89 -27.15 -3.65
CA VAL A 223 -6.94 -25.81 -4.23
C VAL A 223 -6.66 -25.91 -5.73
N ILE A 224 -7.68 -25.65 -6.53
CA ILE A 224 -7.54 -25.55 -7.98
C ILE A 224 -7.77 -24.11 -8.39
N GLY A 225 -7.00 -23.71 -9.36
CA GLY A 225 -6.98 -22.37 -9.94
C GLY A 225 -6.60 -21.39 -8.85
N ASP A 226 -6.34 -20.50 -9.08
CA ASP A 226 -5.35 -19.79 -8.98
C ASP A 226 -5.57 -18.41 -8.39
N GLY A 227 -5.42 -18.35 -7.11
CA GLY A 227 -4.45 -17.36 -6.75
C GLY A 227 -3.21 -17.44 -7.66
N ALA A 228 -2.75 -18.55 -8.14
CA ALA A 228 -1.57 -18.74 -8.95
C ALA A 228 -1.77 -18.67 -10.48
N ALA A 229 -2.88 -19.08 -11.11
CA ALA A 229 -3.07 -19.04 -12.57
C ALA A 229 -3.44 -17.64 -13.06
N ASN A 230 -4.26 -16.90 -12.35
CA ASN A 230 -4.58 -15.53 -12.72
C ASN A 230 -3.56 -14.53 -12.16
N ARG A 231 -2.81 -14.96 -11.14
CA ARG A 231 -1.83 -14.12 -10.46
C ARG A 231 -2.39 -12.81 -9.89
N ASN A 232 -3.66 -12.78 -9.49
CA ASN A 232 -4.28 -11.60 -8.88
C ASN A 232 -3.47 -11.05 -7.71
N TYR A 233 -2.93 -11.96 -6.88
CA TYR A 233 -2.18 -11.63 -5.68
C TYR A 233 -0.65 -11.69 -5.86
N SER A 234 -0.14 -12.27 -6.93
CA SER A 234 1.29 -12.39 -7.20
C SER A 234 1.78 -11.49 -8.35
N THR A 235 0.89 -10.73 -8.97
CA THR A 235 1.23 -9.74 -9.98
C THR A 235 1.34 -8.36 -9.34
N VAL A 236 2.47 -7.69 -9.51
CA VAL A 236 2.65 -6.31 -9.03
C VAL A 236 1.66 -5.40 -9.73
N SER A 237 0.71 -4.89 -8.98
CA SER A 237 -0.41 -4.12 -9.51
C SER A 237 -0.95 -3.10 -8.52
N GLY A 238 -1.82 -2.23 -8.98
CA GLY A 238 -2.51 -1.23 -8.18
C GLY A 238 -3.31 -1.82 -7.00
N TYR A 239 -3.64 -3.11 -7.02
CA TYR A 239 -4.28 -3.78 -5.90
C TYR A 239 -3.43 -3.77 -4.61
N MET A 240 -2.11 -3.73 -4.75
CA MET A 240 -1.16 -3.70 -3.64
C MET A 240 -0.81 -2.28 -3.20
N VAL A 241 -1.19 -1.28 -3.97
CA VAL A 241 -0.86 0.12 -3.69
C VAL A 241 -1.97 0.76 -2.88
N GLU A 242 -1.62 1.31 -1.74
CA GLU A 242 -2.54 1.95 -0.82
C GLU A 242 -2.07 3.36 -0.47
N LYS A 243 -3.00 4.24 -0.05
CA LYS A 243 -2.64 5.57 0.46
C LYS A 243 -1.89 5.44 1.77
N GLY A 244 -0.73 6.08 1.83
CA GLY A 244 0.16 6.06 3.00
C GLY A 244 -0.07 7.21 3.98
N ASP A 245 -0.99 8.09 3.70
CA ASP A 245 -1.25 9.29 4.51
C ASP A 245 -1.53 8.93 5.97
N TYR A 246 -0.88 9.64 6.88
CA TYR A 246 -1.10 9.42 8.31
C TYR A 246 -0.86 10.66 9.17
N LEU A 247 -1.48 10.64 10.34
CA LEU A 247 -1.18 11.49 11.48
C LEU A 247 -1.05 10.63 12.73
N LYS A 248 0.12 10.64 13.39
CA LYS A 248 0.46 9.79 14.52
C LYS A 248 0.72 10.64 15.77
N LEU A 249 0.11 10.27 16.90
CA LEU A 249 0.49 10.80 18.21
C LEU A 249 1.76 10.08 18.69
N LYS A 250 2.90 10.71 18.43
CA LYS A 250 4.23 10.17 18.75
C LYS A 250 4.53 10.16 20.24
N ASN A 251 4.12 11.23 20.93
CA ASN A 251 4.37 11.36 22.34
C ASN A 251 3.19 12.08 23.03
N LEU A 252 2.77 11.55 24.15
CA LEU A 252 1.84 12.13 25.10
C LEU A 252 2.48 12.12 26.48
N SER A 253 2.49 13.25 27.15
CA SER A 253 2.88 13.34 28.57
C SER A 253 1.78 14.05 29.34
N ILE A 254 1.32 13.46 30.42
CA ILE A 254 0.36 14.06 31.35
C ILE A 254 1.01 14.05 32.73
N GLY A 255 1.16 15.22 33.32
CA GLY A 255 1.82 15.39 34.61
C GLY A 255 0.97 16.16 35.61
N TYR A 256 1.27 15.96 36.88
CA TYR A 256 0.77 16.78 37.96
C TYR A 256 1.90 17.14 38.93
N THR A 257 2.15 18.43 39.08
CA THR A 257 3.10 18.95 40.05
C THR A 257 2.37 19.36 41.33
N LEU A 258 2.76 18.75 42.44
CA LEU A 258 2.17 19.09 43.73
C LEU A 258 2.45 20.54 44.11
N PRO A 259 1.45 21.25 44.69
CA PRO A 259 1.68 22.61 45.22
C PRO A 259 2.77 22.57 46.28
N GLN A 260 3.64 23.58 46.29
CA GLN A 260 4.79 23.71 47.20
C GLN A 260 4.40 23.59 48.69
N LYS A 261 3.17 24.00 49.03
CA LYS A 261 2.64 23.84 50.42
C LYS A 261 2.69 22.38 50.91
N TYR A 262 2.53 21.41 50.01
CA TYR A 262 2.52 19.98 50.36
C TYR A 262 3.91 19.36 50.16
N SER A 263 4.64 19.72 49.09
CA SER A 263 5.96 19.12 48.80
C SER A 263 7.00 19.52 49.86
N ARG A 264 6.97 20.78 50.35
CA ARG A 264 7.85 21.27 51.40
C ARG A 264 7.67 20.55 52.75
N LYS A 265 6.47 20.02 53.06
CA LYS A 265 6.25 19.22 54.28
C LYS A 265 7.05 17.90 54.23
N ALA A 266 7.32 17.41 53.02
CA ALA A 266 8.13 16.22 52.77
C ALA A 266 9.61 16.59 52.47
N LYS A 267 10.05 17.84 52.77
CA LYS A 267 11.40 18.36 52.49
C LYS A 267 11.79 18.30 51.01
N MET A 268 10.81 18.38 50.10
CA MET A 268 11.01 18.42 48.66
C MET A 268 10.65 19.82 48.15
N GLU A 269 11.49 20.38 47.29
CA GLU A 269 11.17 21.62 46.58
C GLU A 269 10.08 21.40 45.55
N ARG A 270 10.16 20.28 44.81
CA ARG A 270 9.23 19.91 43.76
C ARG A 270 8.97 18.41 43.78
N LEU A 271 7.70 18.03 43.60
CA LEU A 271 7.26 16.68 43.31
C LEU A 271 6.31 16.72 42.12
N ARG A 272 6.68 16.07 41.01
CA ARG A 272 5.83 15.88 39.85
C ARG A 272 5.65 14.38 39.59
N ILE A 273 4.41 13.96 39.42
CA ILE A 273 4.03 12.61 39.01
C ILE A 273 3.59 12.73 37.56
N TYR A 274 4.05 11.82 36.72
CA TYR A 274 3.66 11.86 35.31
C TYR A 274 3.42 10.48 34.72
N PHE A 275 2.55 10.46 33.72
CA PHE A 275 2.34 9.36 32.80
C PHE A 275 2.81 9.82 31.40
N SER A 276 3.50 8.95 30.68
CA SER A 276 3.81 9.19 29.27
C SER A 276 3.49 7.97 28.42
N ALA A 277 3.08 8.25 27.19
CA ALA A 277 2.81 7.22 26.19
C ALA A 277 3.50 7.61 24.87
N GLN A 278 4.08 6.60 24.20
CA GLN A 278 4.67 6.78 22.86
C GLN A 278 3.91 5.95 21.84
N ASN A 279 3.78 6.47 20.63
CA ASN A 279 3.08 5.84 19.51
C ASN A 279 1.64 5.41 19.86
N LEU A 280 0.91 6.26 20.60
CA LEU A 280 -0.35 5.90 21.23
C LEU A 280 -1.42 5.50 20.20
N PHE A 281 -1.56 6.28 19.13
CA PHE A 281 -2.45 5.98 18.02
C PHE A 281 -1.97 6.61 16.71
N THR A 282 -2.45 6.04 15.62
CA THR A 282 -2.23 6.55 14.25
C THR A 282 -3.57 6.66 13.55
N ILE A 283 -3.82 7.81 12.92
CA ILE A 283 -4.95 8.03 12.04
C ILE A 283 -4.43 7.82 10.62
N THR A 284 -4.96 6.83 9.91
CA THR A 284 -4.55 6.48 8.55
C THR A 284 -5.65 5.67 7.86
N GLN A 285 -5.62 5.65 6.53
CA GLN A 285 -6.43 4.76 5.69
C GLN A 285 -5.65 3.50 5.28
N TYR A 286 -4.36 3.44 5.59
CA TYR A 286 -3.53 2.29 5.28
C TYR A 286 -4.02 1.05 6.04
N SER A 287 -4.21 -0.06 5.33
CA SER A 287 -4.77 -1.30 5.89
C SER A 287 -3.76 -2.12 6.70
N GLY A 288 -2.47 -1.88 6.52
CA GLY A 288 -1.40 -2.53 7.28
C GLY A 288 -1.26 -1.97 8.70
N VAL A 289 -0.30 -2.48 9.45
CA VAL A 289 -0.17 -2.20 10.89
C VAL A 289 0.33 -0.78 11.18
N ASP A 290 1.27 -0.29 10.38
CA ASP A 290 1.87 1.04 10.57
C ASP A 290 2.30 1.64 9.22
N PRO A 291 1.80 2.83 8.84
CA PRO A 291 2.14 3.48 7.57
C PRO A 291 3.55 4.10 7.57
N GLU A 292 4.23 4.16 8.69
CA GLU A 292 5.57 4.73 8.82
C GLU A 292 6.64 3.70 8.43
N ILE A 293 6.69 3.37 7.13
CA ILE A 293 7.46 2.26 6.60
C ILE A 293 8.92 2.65 6.33
N GLY A 294 9.16 3.71 5.57
CA GLY A 294 10.50 4.08 5.15
C GLY A 294 11.12 3.04 4.21
N GLY A 295 12.43 2.91 4.21
CA GLY A 295 13.17 1.98 3.37
C GLY A 295 14.45 2.60 2.79
N ASN A 296 15.06 1.93 1.82
CA ASN A 296 16.19 2.47 1.09
C ASN A 296 15.72 3.33 -0.11
N SER A 297 16.63 4.07 -0.71
CA SER A 297 16.32 5.03 -1.78
C SER A 297 15.84 4.40 -3.10
N LEU A 298 16.03 3.11 -3.29
CA LEU A 298 15.56 2.38 -4.49
C LEU A 298 14.28 1.59 -4.22
N MET A 299 13.92 1.41 -2.95
CA MET A 299 12.73 0.67 -2.53
C MET A 299 12.18 1.32 -1.25
N TYR A 300 11.50 2.45 -1.42
CA TYR A 300 10.95 3.24 -0.34
C TYR A 300 9.46 2.95 -0.15
N ASN A 301 9.00 2.89 1.10
CA ASN A 301 7.60 2.63 1.46
C ASN A 301 7.01 1.32 0.88
N VAL A 302 7.83 0.26 0.86
CA VAL A 302 7.38 -1.10 0.57
C VAL A 302 7.20 -1.85 1.89
N ASP A 303 5.97 -2.22 2.22
CA ASP A 303 5.67 -3.03 3.41
C ASP A 303 5.74 -4.52 3.08
N HIS A 304 6.57 -5.26 3.80
CA HIS A 304 6.79 -6.68 3.61
C HIS A 304 6.77 -7.43 4.96
N GLN A 305 6.59 -8.74 4.92
CA GLN A 305 6.33 -9.59 6.10
C GLN A 305 7.36 -9.50 7.23
N ASN A 306 8.62 -9.18 6.94
CA ASN A 306 9.72 -9.30 7.89
C ASN A 306 10.08 -7.96 8.57
N ARG A 307 9.10 -7.07 8.77
CA ARG A 307 9.35 -5.78 9.43
C ARG A 307 9.12 -5.85 10.93
N TYR A 308 10.04 -5.24 11.67
CA TYR A 308 9.82 -4.98 13.08
C TYR A 308 8.93 -3.74 13.24
N LEU A 309 7.78 -3.93 13.87
CA LEU A 309 6.79 -2.87 14.05
C LEU A 309 7.14 -1.98 15.24
N PRO A 310 6.89 -0.66 15.18
CA PRO A 310 7.08 0.21 16.32
C PRO A 310 6.14 -0.15 17.46
N SER A 311 6.71 -0.31 18.66
CA SER A 311 5.95 -0.63 19.85
C SER A 311 5.25 0.61 20.44
N ARG A 312 4.13 0.39 21.13
CA ARG A 312 3.55 1.36 22.04
C ARG A 312 4.23 1.24 23.38
N LEU A 313 4.68 2.36 23.93
CA LEU A 313 5.33 2.40 25.23
C LEU A 313 4.52 3.24 26.20
N TYR A 314 4.31 2.71 27.41
CA TYR A 314 3.66 3.43 28.50
C TYR A 314 4.62 3.49 29.70
N SER A 315 4.76 4.68 30.26
CA SER A 315 5.67 4.90 31.39
C SER A 315 4.99 5.74 32.46
N PHE A 316 5.27 5.39 33.72
CA PHE A 316 4.92 6.20 34.90
C PHE A 316 6.22 6.65 35.55
N GLY A 317 6.28 7.90 35.92
CA GLY A 317 7.48 8.45 36.53
C GLY A 317 7.20 9.47 37.63
N LEU A 318 8.21 9.66 38.46
CA LEU A 318 8.29 10.67 39.51
C LEU A 318 9.50 11.55 39.22
N ASP A 319 9.30 12.87 39.30
CA ASP A 319 10.36 13.88 39.20
C ASP A 319 10.43 14.60 40.55
N LEU A 320 11.55 14.43 41.23
CA LEU A 320 11.78 14.89 42.60
C LEU A 320 12.95 15.89 42.61
N SER A 321 12.73 17.04 43.25
CA SER A 321 13.76 18.05 43.53
C SER A 321 13.78 18.32 45.03
N PHE A 322 14.98 18.34 45.63
CA PHE A 322 15.20 18.56 47.04
C PHE A 322 15.90 19.89 47.31
#